data_a8210d8291e0b6d26313b11e3ed36948
#
_entry.id   a8210d8291e0b6d26313b11e3ed36948
#
_cell.length_a   1.000
_cell.length_b   1.000
_cell.length_c   1.000
_cell.angle_alpha   90.00
_cell.angle_beta   90.00
_cell.angle_gamma   90.00
#
_symmetry.space_group_name_H-M   'P 1'
#
loop_
_entity.id
_entity.type
_entity.pdbx_description
1 polymer ?
#
loop_
_entity_poly.entity_id
_entity_poly.type
_entity_poly.pdbx_seq_one_letter_code
_entity_poly.pdbx_strand_id
1 'polypeptide(L)'
;MKTHAKLAKALETALKVAREQVVRGRDLPTGVRTFLIQQGCLLEIMKGWYFLVPPHAPRGETALWHGNFWAFLSLYLEDRVGNDYCLSPEISLDLQSGETATPVQAAAILARGGNNTVTLRFAETNISCSLLTYTGKLPAQRSTYRGLNLMPVGYALARVSPTYFRTNRPQAEVLLRTTSAAELASGIIEADNEAGSMRVLGGLETLGFNDKADQVRGLIALTGWKKATNPFPDGQPLLSSSLIPKSPSADRIRLLWEQLRPTVLEHFPSSAGKADAQSYLDKAHHLYQYDAYHSLSIEGFQVTPELVARIAAGNDSEDPSLKEENNRLAAKGYSMAHEAVLQSIGKIFDGEAPGKTVGSDLPYWYSELHKPFVQVGRLSAADLAGYREKPVYIRGSSHVPPAPGLGVIDGMEAFHAALSSEPEASVRAILGHFLFVYIHPFADGNGRIGRFLMNAMLASGGYPWTILRVTRRQAYMEALEEASVRRNIIPFTRFVAEEMAVDWSPELAEAERLRR
;
A
#
# COMPACT_ATOMS: atom_id res chain seq x y z
N MET A 1 12.83 36.89 9.82
CA MET A 1 14.14 36.29 9.42
C MET A 1 14.82 35.50 10.54
N LYS A 2 15.10 36.05 11.73
CA LYS A 2 15.84 35.34 12.82
C LYS A 2 15.14 34.04 13.29
N THR A 3 13.80 33.99 13.36
CA THR A 3 13.04 32.83 13.80
C THR A 3 13.08 31.67 12.78
N HIS A 4 12.99 31.95 11.47
CA HIS A 4 13.10 30.94 10.42
C HIS A 4 14.49 30.30 10.36
N ALA A 5 15.56 31.11 10.48
CA ALA A 5 16.93 30.58 10.53
C ALA A 5 17.16 29.70 11.78
N LYS A 6 16.58 30.06 12.94
CA LYS A 6 16.62 29.24 14.14
C LYS A 6 15.87 27.91 13.96
N LEU A 7 14.70 27.95 13.33
CA LEU A 7 13.92 26.75 13.05
C LEU A 7 14.65 25.81 12.09
N ALA A 8 15.20 26.33 11.00
CA ALA A 8 15.99 25.55 10.05
C ALA A 8 17.15 24.82 10.74
N LYS A 9 17.93 25.53 11.57
CA LYS A 9 19.05 24.94 12.32
C LYS A 9 18.59 23.87 13.34
N ALA A 10 17.45 24.09 14.00
CA ALA A 10 16.89 23.14 14.94
C ALA A 10 16.41 21.86 14.23
N LEU A 11 15.73 22.00 13.08
CA LEU A 11 15.31 20.88 12.24
C LEU A 11 16.51 20.10 11.69
N GLU A 12 17.55 20.79 11.23
CA GLU A 12 18.79 20.13 10.78
C GLU A 12 19.41 19.28 11.91
N THR A 13 19.41 19.80 13.15
CA THR A 13 19.91 19.07 14.31
C THR A 13 19.05 17.82 14.58
N ALA A 14 17.72 17.93 14.48
CA ALA A 14 16.83 16.81 14.70
C ALA A 14 16.95 15.75 13.59
N LEU A 15 17.09 16.16 12.33
CA LEU A 15 17.27 15.25 11.19
C LEU A 15 18.54 14.41 11.31
N LYS A 16 19.62 14.93 11.91
CA LYS A 16 20.87 14.17 12.12
C LYS A 16 20.72 12.99 13.09
N VAL A 17 19.77 13.06 14.02
CA VAL A 17 19.55 12.02 15.05
C VAL A 17 18.26 11.23 14.81
N ALA A 18 17.42 11.66 13.87
CA ALA A 18 16.21 10.96 13.52
C ALA A 18 16.53 9.67 12.76
N ARG A 19 15.88 8.56 13.14
CA ARG A 19 15.79 7.36 12.30
C ARG A 19 14.40 7.33 11.68
N GLU A 20 14.34 7.46 10.36
CA GLU A 20 13.11 7.76 9.63
C GLU A 20 12.51 9.07 10.20
N GLN A 21 11.34 9.04 10.82
CA GLN A 21 10.74 10.21 11.45
C GLN A 21 10.72 10.13 12.99
N VAL A 22 11.43 9.17 13.58
CA VAL A 22 11.44 8.94 15.02
C VAL A 22 12.69 9.54 15.67
N VAL A 23 12.49 10.26 16.77
CA VAL A 23 13.56 10.91 17.53
C VAL A 23 13.44 10.56 19.01
N ARG A 24 14.54 10.15 19.63
CA ARG A 24 14.63 10.03 21.09
C ARG A 24 14.94 11.41 21.69
N GLY A 25 14.13 11.83 22.65
CA GLY A 25 14.28 13.15 23.27
C GLY A 25 15.63 13.40 23.94
N ARG A 26 16.31 12.34 24.42
CA ARG A 26 17.65 12.42 25.01
C ARG A 26 18.77 12.69 23.99
N ASP A 27 18.53 12.36 22.71
CA ASP A 27 19.51 12.57 21.63
C ASP A 27 19.50 14.02 21.13
N LEU A 28 18.52 14.83 21.59
CA LEU A 28 18.42 16.25 21.29
C LEU A 28 18.84 17.11 22.48
N PRO A 29 19.60 18.19 22.23
CA PRO A 29 19.80 19.23 23.26
C PRO A 29 18.46 19.78 23.78
N THR A 30 18.32 19.95 25.10
CA THR A 30 17.04 20.32 25.72
C THR A 30 16.41 21.58 25.09
N GLY A 31 17.23 22.62 24.81
CA GLY A 31 16.75 23.85 24.18
C GLY A 31 16.21 23.63 22.74
N VAL A 32 16.84 22.76 21.97
CA VAL A 32 16.38 22.38 20.60
C VAL A 32 15.08 21.62 20.71
N ARG A 33 14.99 20.60 21.57
CA ARG A 33 13.79 19.79 21.79
C ARG A 33 12.60 20.65 22.19
N THR A 34 12.74 21.47 23.23
CA THR A 34 11.67 22.36 23.72
C THR A 34 11.21 23.31 22.60
N PHE A 35 12.15 23.90 21.88
CA PHE A 35 11.82 24.79 20.77
C PHE A 35 11.03 24.07 19.65
N LEU A 36 11.46 22.87 19.21
CA LEU A 36 10.77 22.12 18.18
C LEU A 36 9.38 21.65 18.62
N ILE A 37 9.18 21.28 19.89
CA ILE A 37 7.84 20.99 20.45
C ILE A 37 6.96 22.24 20.37
N GLN A 38 7.44 23.40 20.78
CA GLN A 38 6.69 24.67 20.69
C GLN A 38 6.33 25.07 19.26
N GLN A 39 7.19 24.72 18.29
CA GLN A 39 6.92 24.97 16.87
C GLN A 39 6.04 23.88 16.22
N GLY A 40 5.61 22.86 16.96
CA GLY A 40 4.81 21.75 16.44
C GLY A 40 5.56 20.82 15.47
N CYS A 41 6.90 20.85 15.50
CA CYS A 41 7.76 20.00 14.67
C CYS A 41 8.14 18.66 15.36
N LEU A 42 7.88 18.52 16.65
CA LEU A 42 8.00 17.28 17.41
C LEU A 42 6.66 16.97 18.05
N LEU A 43 6.07 15.83 17.67
CA LEU A 43 4.84 15.30 18.25
C LEU A 43 5.17 14.14 19.16
N GLU A 44 4.70 14.18 20.41
CA GLU A 44 5.01 13.15 21.39
C GLU A 44 4.30 11.83 21.06
N ILE A 45 5.06 10.75 20.94
CA ILE A 45 4.56 9.38 20.87
C ILE A 45 4.22 8.91 22.29
N MET A 46 5.25 8.88 23.12
CA MET A 46 5.20 8.61 24.54
C MET A 46 6.37 9.33 25.22
N LYS A 47 6.41 9.37 26.56
CA LYS A 47 7.44 10.11 27.31
C LYS A 47 8.86 9.85 26.79
N GLY A 48 9.46 10.87 26.24
CA GLY A 48 10.82 10.86 25.71
C GLY A 48 10.98 10.37 24.27
N TRP A 49 9.88 10.12 23.56
CA TRP A 49 9.87 9.67 22.15
C TRP A 49 8.96 10.56 21.31
N TYR A 50 9.42 10.97 20.15
CA TYR A 50 8.75 11.95 19.30
C TYR A 50 8.78 11.55 17.83
N PHE A 51 7.72 11.93 17.10
CA PHE A 51 7.78 12.02 15.65
C PHE A 51 8.28 13.40 15.23
N LEU A 52 9.23 13.43 14.30
CA LEU A 52 9.67 14.65 13.62
C LEU A 52 8.75 14.89 12.42
N VAL A 53 8.05 16.02 12.44
CA VAL A 53 7.07 16.39 11.43
C VAL A 53 7.35 17.77 10.84
N PRO A 54 6.90 18.07 9.61
CA PRO A 54 6.96 19.42 9.08
C PRO A 54 6.20 20.42 9.96
N PRO A 55 6.61 21.70 9.99
CA PRO A 55 5.80 22.75 10.60
C PRO A 55 4.38 22.72 10.02
N HIS A 56 3.37 22.85 10.88
CA HIS A 56 1.95 22.80 10.50
C HIS A 56 1.42 21.43 10.02
N ALA A 57 2.10 20.32 10.34
CA ALA A 57 1.52 19.00 10.13
C ALA A 57 0.17 18.89 10.85
N PRO A 58 -0.86 18.28 10.21
CA PRO A 58 -2.17 18.09 10.84
C PRO A 58 -2.03 17.29 12.13
N ARG A 59 -2.62 17.78 13.23
CA ARG A 59 -2.66 17.05 14.49
C ARG A 59 -3.67 15.91 14.42
N GLY A 60 -3.41 14.85 15.20
CA GLY A 60 -4.30 13.68 15.27
C GLY A 60 -4.29 12.80 14.02
N GLU A 61 -3.32 12.98 13.11
CA GLU A 61 -3.20 12.14 11.93
C GLU A 61 -2.61 10.77 12.25
N THR A 62 -3.39 9.73 11.99
CA THR A 62 -3.04 8.33 12.30
C THR A 62 -1.97 7.76 11.39
N ALA A 63 -1.82 8.30 10.17
CA ALA A 63 -0.83 7.85 9.19
C ALA A 63 0.61 7.97 9.70
N LEU A 64 0.91 8.98 10.53
CA LEU A 64 2.21 9.10 11.19
C LEU A 64 2.53 7.89 12.08
N TRP A 65 1.53 7.43 12.85
CA TRP A 65 1.67 6.25 13.70
C TRP A 65 1.89 5.00 12.86
N HIS A 66 0.96 4.71 11.96
CA HIS A 66 1.01 3.47 11.16
C HIS A 66 2.29 3.40 10.32
N GLY A 67 2.65 4.48 9.69
CA GLY A 67 3.85 4.54 8.85
C GLY A 67 5.17 4.40 9.58
N ASN A 68 5.25 4.90 10.81
CA ASN A 68 6.50 4.93 11.58
C ASN A 68 6.50 3.97 12.78
N PHE A 69 5.43 3.21 13.00
CA PHE A 69 5.30 2.31 14.15
C PHE A 69 6.46 1.31 14.25
N TRP A 70 6.80 0.66 13.15
CA TRP A 70 7.85 -0.35 13.15
C TRP A 70 9.24 0.25 13.38
N ALA A 71 9.51 1.44 12.86
CA ALA A 71 10.75 2.18 13.15
C ALA A 71 10.81 2.61 14.60
N PHE A 72 9.69 3.12 15.14
CA PHE A 72 9.58 3.46 16.56
C PHE A 72 9.79 2.23 17.45
N LEU A 73 9.13 1.10 17.15
CA LEU A 73 9.25 -0.13 17.92
C LEU A 73 10.69 -0.68 17.89
N SER A 74 11.39 -0.57 16.75
CA SER A 74 12.79 -0.95 16.62
C SER A 74 13.68 -0.14 17.58
N LEU A 75 13.56 1.19 17.52
CA LEU A 75 14.35 2.06 18.40
C LEU A 75 14.00 1.89 19.89
N TYR A 76 12.73 1.65 20.19
CA TYR A 76 12.26 1.41 21.54
C TYR A 76 12.83 0.13 22.14
N LEU A 77 12.82 -0.98 21.37
CA LEU A 77 13.39 -2.26 21.80
C LEU A 77 14.92 -2.19 21.89
N GLU A 78 15.58 -1.58 20.91
CA GLU A 78 17.02 -1.33 20.94
C GLU A 78 17.44 -0.57 22.22
N ASP A 79 16.66 0.44 22.61
CA ASP A 79 16.90 1.25 23.82
C ASP A 79 16.71 0.47 25.13
N ARG A 80 15.78 -0.47 25.16
CA ARG A 80 15.38 -1.21 26.35
C ARG A 80 16.14 -2.51 26.58
N VAL A 81 16.40 -3.25 25.50
CA VAL A 81 16.93 -4.61 25.56
C VAL A 81 18.08 -4.86 24.59
N GLY A 82 18.54 -3.84 23.86
CA GLY A 82 19.58 -3.97 22.86
C GLY A 82 19.15 -4.90 21.74
N ASN A 83 20.04 -5.81 21.34
CA ASN A 83 19.78 -6.79 20.28
C ASN A 83 19.30 -8.16 20.79
N ASP A 84 19.09 -8.32 22.11
CA ASP A 84 18.78 -9.62 22.71
C ASP A 84 17.26 -9.95 22.68
N TYR A 85 16.65 -9.72 21.51
CA TYR A 85 15.24 -10.02 21.26
C TYR A 85 14.99 -10.49 19.82
N CYS A 86 13.84 -11.13 19.62
CA CYS A 86 13.15 -11.24 18.33
C CYS A 86 11.68 -10.89 18.53
N LEU A 87 11.01 -10.38 17.50
CA LEU A 87 9.56 -10.34 17.49
C LEU A 87 9.00 -11.77 17.54
N SER A 88 7.76 -11.93 18.02
CA SER A 88 7.12 -13.24 18.10
C SER A 88 7.08 -13.95 16.75
N PRO A 89 6.92 -15.29 16.72
CA PRO A 89 6.84 -16.02 15.46
C PRO A 89 5.76 -15.46 14.53
N GLU A 90 4.57 -15.14 15.05
CA GLU A 90 3.44 -14.62 14.28
C GLU A 90 3.79 -13.29 13.59
N ILE A 91 4.28 -12.31 14.36
CA ILE A 91 4.66 -11.00 13.81
C ILE A 91 5.84 -11.11 12.85
N SER A 92 6.80 -11.99 13.17
CA SER A 92 7.93 -12.24 12.27
C SER A 92 7.48 -12.78 10.91
N LEU A 93 6.49 -13.68 10.89
CA LEU A 93 5.90 -14.21 9.66
C LEU A 93 5.05 -13.16 8.93
N ASP A 94 4.23 -12.41 9.65
CA ASP A 94 3.38 -11.37 9.05
C ASP A 94 4.24 -10.35 8.31
N LEU A 95 5.28 -9.80 8.95
CA LEU A 95 6.17 -8.83 8.32
C LEU A 95 6.94 -9.41 7.12
N GLN A 96 7.43 -10.64 7.22
CA GLN A 96 8.15 -11.31 6.13
C GLN A 96 7.24 -11.73 4.97
N SER A 97 5.94 -11.89 5.20
CA SER A 97 4.95 -12.12 4.15
C SER A 97 4.44 -10.83 3.48
N GLY A 98 4.93 -9.66 3.94
CA GLY A 98 4.49 -8.35 3.45
C GLY A 98 3.24 -7.79 4.13
N GLU A 99 2.79 -8.39 5.26
CA GLU A 99 1.76 -7.79 6.12
C GLU A 99 2.43 -6.77 7.03
N THR A 100 2.22 -5.49 6.75
CA THR A 100 2.90 -4.39 7.43
C THR A 100 1.99 -3.52 8.30
N ALA A 101 0.69 -3.86 8.35
CA ALA A 101 -0.29 -3.14 9.17
C ALA A 101 0.14 -3.13 10.64
N THR A 102 -0.09 -2.01 11.32
CA THR A 102 0.21 -1.88 12.75
C THR A 102 -0.76 -2.73 13.57
N PRO A 103 -0.27 -3.70 14.37
CA PRO A 103 -1.16 -4.53 15.16
C PRO A 103 -1.67 -3.79 16.40
N VAL A 104 -2.83 -4.21 16.91
CA VAL A 104 -3.32 -3.77 18.24
C VAL A 104 -2.43 -4.29 19.37
N GLN A 105 -1.80 -5.44 19.14
CA GLN A 105 -0.90 -6.10 20.07
C GLN A 105 0.33 -6.64 19.34
N ALA A 106 1.51 -6.28 19.83
CA ALA A 106 2.79 -6.83 19.39
C ALA A 106 3.41 -7.67 20.50
N ALA A 107 4.23 -8.64 20.13
CA ALA A 107 4.95 -9.45 21.10
C ALA A 107 6.43 -9.59 20.70
N ALA A 108 7.31 -9.56 21.70
CA ALA A 108 8.75 -9.80 21.55
C ALA A 108 9.20 -10.86 22.55
N ILE A 109 10.04 -11.78 22.07
CA ILE A 109 10.72 -12.78 22.86
C ILE A 109 12.09 -12.23 23.23
N LEU A 110 12.42 -12.25 24.52
CA LEU A 110 13.69 -11.77 25.06
C LEU A 110 14.56 -12.96 25.52
N ALA A 111 15.88 -12.84 25.35
CA ALA A 111 16.80 -13.83 25.89
C ALA A 111 16.79 -13.85 27.43
N ARG A 112 16.60 -12.69 28.06
CA ARG A 112 16.54 -12.52 29.52
C ARG A 112 15.59 -11.40 29.88
N GLY A 113 14.92 -11.54 31.04
CA GLY A 113 13.91 -10.59 31.46
C GLY A 113 12.70 -10.66 30.52
N GLY A 114 11.57 -10.29 30.91
CA GLY A 114 10.35 -10.40 30.11
C GLY A 114 9.14 -10.49 31.01
N ASN A 115 8.04 -11.04 30.49
CA ASN A 115 6.77 -11.14 31.20
C ASN A 115 6.23 -9.77 31.63
N ASN A 116 6.38 -8.79 30.74
CA ASN A 116 5.89 -7.43 30.95
C ASN A 116 5.00 -7.01 29.78
N THR A 117 4.08 -6.11 30.04
CA THR A 117 3.21 -5.50 29.05
C THR A 117 3.36 -3.99 29.11
N VAL A 118 3.63 -3.36 27.99
CA VAL A 118 3.74 -1.91 27.86
C VAL A 118 2.75 -1.42 26.81
N THR A 119 1.93 -0.44 27.16
CA THR A 119 1.06 0.22 26.19
C THR A 119 1.86 1.33 25.48
N LEU A 120 2.12 1.11 24.20
CA LEU A 120 2.69 2.11 23.31
C LEU A 120 1.51 2.93 22.75
N ARG A 121 1.45 4.22 23.11
CA ARG A 121 0.32 5.10 22.76
C ARG A 121 0.84 6.30 21.99
N PHE A 122 0.17 6.62 20.89
CA PHE A 122 0.38 7.91 20.25
C PHE A 122 -0.46 8.97 20.97
N ALA A 123 0.24 9.87 21.68
CA ALA A 123 -0.39 10.78 22.66
C ALA A 123 -1.48 11.69 22.09
N GLU A 124 -1.39 12.05 20.82
CA GLU A 124 -2.36 12.93 20.14
C GLU A 124 -3.59 12.19 19.56
N THR A 125 -3.66 10.87 19.72
CA THR A 125 -4.72 10.03 19.17
C THR A 125 -5.19 8.98 20.18
N ASN A 126 -6.25 8.25 19.84
CA ASN A 126 -6.70 7.10 20.62
C ASN A 126 -6.01 5.78 20.19
N ILE A 127 -5.00 5.85 19.31
CA ILE A 127 -4.31 4.67 18.81
C ILE A 127 -3.25 4.23 19.79
N SER A 128 -3.22 2.92 20.04
CA SER A 128 -2.20 2.29 20.87
C SER A 128 -1.92 0.86 20.41
N CYS A 129 -0.74 0.37 20.75
CA CYS A 129 -0.36 -1.02 20.61
C CYS A 129 0.13 -1.54 21.95
N SER A 130 -0.38 -2.69 22.39
CA SER A 130 0.11 -3.39 23.58
C SER A 130 1.33 -4.23 23.21
N LEU A 131 2.52 -3.83 23.68
CA LEU A 131 3.74 -4.62 23.51
C LEU A 131 3.90 -5.58 24.70
N LEU A 132 3.80 -6.87 24.41
CA LEU A 132 4.06 -7.95 25.37
C LEU A 132 5.50 -8.43 25.20
N THR A 133 6.16 -8.73 26.31
CA THR A 133 7.49 -9.32 26.29
C THR A 133 7.50 -10.63 27.06
N TYR A 134 8.13 -11.65 26.50
CA TYR A 134 8.27 -12.97 27.10
C TYR A 134 9.74 -13.37 27.14
N THR A 135 10.13 -14.18 28.11
CA THR A 135 11.46 -14.82 28.10
C THR A 135 11.40 -16.10 27.29
N GLY A 136 12.36 -16.32 26.40
CA GLY A 136 12.39 -17.54 25.60
C GLY A 136 13.67 -17.72 24.81
N LYS A 137 13.77 -18.88 24.13
CA LYS A 137 14.90 -19.20 23.26
C LYS A 137 14.82 -18.36 21.99
N LEU A 138 15.89 -17.68 21.66
CA LEU A 138 16.03 -16.93 20.43
C LEU A 138 16.77 -17.79 19.38
N PRO A 139 16.50 -17.61 18.07
CA PRO A 139 17.28 -18.23 17.02
C PRO A 139 18.70 -17.62 17.00
N ALA A 140 19.70 -18.44 16.61
CA ALA A 140 21.08 -18.02 16.47
C ALA A 140 21.25 -16.99 15.34
N GLN A 141 20.59 -17.27 14.20
CA GLN A 141 20.48 -16.31 13.10
C GLN A 141 19.14 -15.60 13.17
N ARG A 142 19.12 -14.32 12.80
CA ARG A 142 17.92 -13.49 12.82
C ARG A 142 17.73 -12.83 11.46
N SER A 143 16.49 -12.74 11.03
CA SER A 143 16.10 -11.86 9.93
C SER A 143 15.91 -10.45 10.46
N THR A 144 15.88 -9.47 9.58
CA THR A 144 15.65 -8.07 9.97
C THR A 144 14.59 -7.40 9.10
N TYR A 145 13.80 -6.54 9.71
CA TYR A 145 12.86 -5.66 9.02
C TYR A 145 12.86 -4.28 9.67
N ARG A 146 13.26 -3.23 8.93
CA ARG A 146 13.37 -1.83 9.43
C ARG A 146 14.10 -1.73 10.79
N GLY A 147 15.17 -2.53 10.96
CA GLY A 147 15.95 -2.59 12.19
C GLY A 147 15.38 -3.45 13.32
N LEU A 148 14.21 -4.05 13.15
CA LEU A 148 13.65 -5.05 14.06
C LEU A 148 14.27 -6.42 13.83
N ASN A 149 14.55 -7.14 14.91
CA ASN A 149 14.99 -8.54 14.85
C ASN A 149 13.77 -9.46 14.71
N LEU A 150 13.76 -10.26 13.66
CA LEU A 150 12.74 -11.23 13.34
C LEU A 150 13.27 -12.65 13.44
N MET A 151 12.39 -13.60 13.74
CA MET A 151 12.69 -15.02 13.62
C MET A 151 12.73 -15.40 12.13
N PRO A 152 13.72 -16.24 11.69
CA PRO A 152 13.72 -16.79 10.33
C PRO A 152 12.44 -17.55 10.03
N VAL A 153 12.00 -17.54 8.77
CA VAL A 153 10.70 -18.11 8.37
C VAL A 153 10.53 -19.55 8.82
N GLY A 154 11.50 -20.43 8.53
CA GLY A 154 11.43 -21.84 8.92
C GLY A 154 11.32 -22.04 10.43
N TYR A 155 12.09 -21.26 11.21
CA TYR A 155 12.03 -21.27 12.68
C TYR A 155 10.66 -20.82 13.19
N ALA A 156 10.16 -19.71 12.67
CA ALA A 156 8.88 -19.13 13.08
C ALA A 156 7.69 -20.05 12.72
N LEU A 157 7.65 -20.60 11.48
CA LEU A 157 6.61 -21.54 11.05
C LEU A 157 6.56 -22.80 11.91
N ALA A 158 7.72 -23.31 12.37
CA ALA A 158 7.77 -24.46 13.27
C ALA A 158 7.31 -24.12 14.69
N ARG A 159 7.26 -22.85 15.06
CA ARG A 159 6.91 -22.36 16.41
C ARG A 159 5.50 -21.83 16.57
N VAL A 160 4.87 -21.35 15.50
CA VAL A 160 3.48 -20.86 15.57
C VAL A 160 2.50 -21.98 15.92
N SER A 161 1.37 -21.59 16.51
CA SER A 161 0.29 -22.53 16.81
C SER A 161 -0.33 -23.09 15.52
N PRO A 162 -0.97 -24.26 15.56
CA PRO A 162 -1.74 -24.78 14.42
C PRO A 162 -2.82 -23.81 13.94
N THR A 163 -3.34 -22.97 14.83
CA THR A 163 -4.36 -21.97 14.51
C THR A 163 -3.85 -20.93 13.54
N TYR A 164 -2.56 -20.56 13.58
CA TYR A 164 -1.95 -19.59 12.65
C TYR A 164 -2.15 -19.99 11.20
N PHE A 165 -1.94 -21.24 10.85
CA PHE A 165 -2.12 -21.73 9.47
C PHE A 165 -3.56 -21.62 8.96
N ARG A 166 -4.54 -21.50 9.86
CA ARG A 166 -5.96 -21.30 9.51
C ARG A 166 -6.30 -19.81 9.46
N THR A 167 -5.93 -19.05 10.50
CA THR A 167 -6.29 -17.62 10.61
C THR A 167 -5.44 -16.73 9.70
N ASN A 168 -4.17 -17.09 9.49
CA ASN A 168 -3.19 -16.36 8.69
C ASN A 168 -2.72 -17.20 7.49
N ARG A 169 -3.65 -17.99 6.94
CA ARG A 169 -3.36 -18.89 5.81
C ARG A 169 -2.65 -18.18 4.63
N PRO A 170 -3.07 -16.98 4.18
CA PRO A 170 -2.39 -16.28 3.10
C PRO A 170 -0.91 -16.01 3.38
N GLN A 171 -0.57 -15.59 4.59
CA GLN A 171 0.80 -15.34 5.02
C GLN A 171 1.61 -16.63 5.03
N ALA A 172 1.06 -17.69 5.65
CA ALA A 172 1.72 -19.00 5.69
C ALA A 172 1.95 -19.56 4.28
N GLU A 173 0.95 -19.46 3.39
CA GLU A 173 1.08 -19.95 2.02
C GLU A 173 2.13 -19.17 1.22
N VAL A 174 2.11 -17.82 1.27
CA VAL A 174 3.13 -16.99 0.63
C VAL A 174 4.54 -17.38 1.10
N LEU A 175 4.74 -17.54 2.40
CA LEU A 175 6.06 -17.86 2.96
C LEU A 175 6.53 -19.28 2.59
N LEU A 176 5.66 -20.28 2.62
CA LEU A 176 5.98 -21.63 2.19
C LEU A 176 6.35 -21.67 0.68
N ARG A 177 5.70 -20.84 -0.13
CA ARG A 177 5.97 -20.72 -1.57
C ARG A 177 7.33 -20.06 -1.83
N THR A 178 7.62 -18.94 -1.17
CA THR A 178 8.74 -18.04 -1.52
C THR A 178 10.04 -18.38 -0.79
N THR A 179 10.00 -19.03 0.38
CA THR A 179 11.20 -19.41 1.15
C THR A 179 11.87 -20.66 0.55
N SER A 180 13.18 -20.66 0.47
CA SER A 180 13.94 -21.79 -0.08
C SER A 180 13.87 -23.03 0.82
N ALA A 181 14.08 -24.22 0.25
CA ALA A 181 14.11 -25.47 1.02
C ALA A 181 15.22 -25.46 2.09
N ALA A 182 16.38 -24.88 1.79
CA ALA A 182 17.50 -24.79 2.72
C ALA A 182 17.19 -23.89 3.92
N GLU A 183 16.58 -22.72 3.68
CA GLU A 183 16.15 -21.79 4.76
C GLU A 183 15.06 -22.42 5.64
N LEU A 184 14.07 -23.10 5.02
CA LEU A 184 13.04 -23.81 5.78
C LEU A 184 13.66 -24.91 6.65
N ALA A 185 14.52 -25.77 6.08
CA ALA A 185 15.15 -26.87 6.78
C ALA A 185 16.04 -26.37 7.94
N SER A 186 16.87 -25.35 7.70
CA SER A 186 17.73 -24.75 8.72
C SER A 186 16.90 -24.25 9.92
N GLY A 187 15.85 -23.48 9.64
CA GLY A 187 14.97 -22.96 10.69
C GLY A 187 14.20 -24.05 11.43
N ILE A 188 13.73 -25.09 10.74
CA ILE A 188 13.03 -26.25 11.31
C ILE A 188 13.95 -27.00 12.29
N ILE A 189 15.20 -27.28 11.88
CA ILE A 189 16.17 -27.99 12.72
C ILE A 189 16.46 -27.17 13.98
N GLU A 190 16.71 -25.87 13.82
CA GLU A 190 17.02 -24.99 14.94
C GLU A 190 15.84 -24.79 15.90
N ALA A 191 14.62 -24.79 15.40
CA ALA A 191 13.42 -24.66 16.21
C ALA A 191 13.23 -25.86 17.17
N ASP A 192 13.75 -27.03 16.78
CA ASP A 192 13.70 -28.27 17.56
C ASP A 192 12.27 -28.59 18.06
N ASN A 193 11.30 -28.56 17.15
CA ASN A 193 9.88 -28.78 17.40
C ASN A 193 9.30 -29.70 16.33
N GLU A 194 9.28 -31.02 16.60
CA GLU A 194 8.81 -32.02 15.64
C GLU A 194 7.41 -31.71 15.10
N ALA A 195 6.44 -31.47 15.97
CA ALA A 195 5.06 -31.24 15.55
C ALA A 195 4.91 -30.02 14.64
N GLY A 196 5.62 -28.93 14.97
CA GLY A 196 5.66 -27.73 14.13
C GLY A 196 6.35 -27.95 12.79
N SER A 197 7.48 -28.64 12.83
CA SER A 197 8.28 -28.98 11.65
C SER A 197 7.52 -29.86 10.67
N MET A 198 6.79 -30.82 11.19
CA MET A 198 5.97 -31.73 10.37
C MET A 198 4.74 -31.03 9.77
N ARG A 199 4.25 -29.94 10.39
CA ARG A 199 3.24 -29.05 9.76
C ARG A 199 3.82 -28.25 8.59
N VAL A 200 5.07 -27.78 8.70
CA VAL A 200 5.73 -27.07 7.57
C VAL A 200 5.87 -28.02 6.39
N LEU A 201 6.34 -29.24 6.63
CA LEU A 201 6.48 -30.26 5.58
C LEU A 201 5.13 -30.60 4.94
N GLY A 202 4.12 -30.90 5.76
CA GLY A 202 2.76 -31.18 5.27
C GLY A 202 2.11 -29.99 4.56
N GLY A 203 2.46 -28.77 4.94
CA GLY A 203 2.05 -27.57 4.22
C GLY A 203 2.60 -27.50 2.82
N LEU A 204 3.88 -27.79 2.62
CA LEU A 204 4.50 -27.86 1.29
C LEU A 204 3.85 -28.93 0.40
N GLU A 205 3.60 -30.12 0.94
CA GLU A 205 2.91 -31.21 0.24
C GLU A 205 1.49 -30.81 -0.16
N THR A 206 0.73 -30.21 0.75
CA THR A 206 -0.65 -29.76 0.49
C THR A 206 -0.73 -28.68 -0.57
N LEU A 207 0.28 -27.80 -0.63
CA LEU A 207 0.38 -26.76 -1.65
C LEU A 207 0.94 -27.26 -2.99
N GLY A 208 1.28 -28.56 -3.09
CA GLY A 208 1.80 -29.17 -4.31
C GLY A 208 3.28 -28.90 -4.57
N PHE A 209 4.05 -28.41 -3.60
CA PHE A 209 5.50 -28.20 -3.71
C PHE A 209 6.28 -29.47 -3.32
N ASN A 210 5.99 -30.59 -4.00
CA ASN A 210 6.53 -31.90 -3.66
C ASN A 210 8.06 -31.95 -3.74
N ASP A 211 8.67 -31.38 -4.79
CA ASP A 211 10.13 -31.34 -4.94
C ASP A 211 10.80 -30.56 -3.78
N LYS A 212 10.20 -29.44 -3.38
CA LYS A 212 10.68 -28.67 -2.21
C LYS A 212 10.49 -29.45 -0.91
N ALA A 213 9.36 -30.12 -0.75
CA ALA A 213 9.10 -30.98 0.42
C ALA A 213 10.13 -32.11 0.51
N ASP A 214 10.48 -32.75 -0.61
CA ASP A 214 11.48 -33.80 -0.66
C ASP A 214 12.89 -33.29 -0.35
N GLN A 215 13.24 -32.09 -0.83
CA GLN A 215 14.49 -31.43 -0.46
C GLN A 215 14.55 -31.15 1.06
N VAL A 216 13.50 -30.57 1.63
CA VAL A 216 13.42 -30.32 3.09
C VAL A 216 13.52 -31.63 3.85
N ARG A 217 12.77 -32.68 3.44
CA ARG A 217 12.81 -34.01 4.08
C ARG A 217 14.22 -34.59 4.05
N GLY A 218 14.94 -34.49 2.94
CA GLY A 218 16.34 -34.94 2.82
C GLY A 218 17.25 -34.19 3.78
N LEU A 219 17.10 -32.87 3.91
CA LEU A 219 17.94 -32.04 4.79
C LEU A 219 17.69 -32.29 6.28
N ILE A 220 16.45 -32.65 6.67
CA ILE A 220 16.10 -32.95 8.08
C ILE A 220 16.16 -34.46 8.40
N ALA A 221 16.63 -35.31 7.50
CA ALA A 221 16.59 -36.78 7.68
C ALA A 221 17.22 -37.28 8.97
N LEU A 222 18.30 -36.62 9.45
CA LEU A 222 18.99 -36.97 10.68
C LEU A 222 18.20 -36.71 11.96
N THR A 223 17.10 -35.93 11.91
CA THR A 223 16.25 -35.71 13.08
C THR A 223 15.40 -36.93 13.45
N GLY A 224 15.20 -37.84 12.51
CA GLY A 224 14.33 -38.99 12.68
C GLY A 224 12.82 -38.70 12.60
N TRP A 225 12.41 -37.47 12.38
CA TRP A 225 11.01 -37.06 12.24
C TRP A 225 10.42 -37.60 10.93
N LYS A 226 9.21 -38.15 10.97
CA LYS A 226 8.70 -38.94 9.83
C LYS A 226 7.35 -38.50 9.29
N LYS A 227 6.41 -38.07 10.13
CA LYS A 227 5.01 -37.92 9.74
C LYS A 227 4.63 -36.47 9.45
N ALA A 228 4.60 -36.09 8.16
CA ALA A 228 4.07 -34.82 7.73
C ALA A 228 2.59 -34.67 8.17
N THR A 229 2.20 -33.46 8.55
CA THR A 229 0.85 -33.13 9.01
C THR A 229 0.32 -31.96 8.23
N ASN A 230 -0.79 -32.15 7.50
CA ASN A 230 -1.43 -31.07 6.75
C ASN A 230 -1.96 -29.97 7.70
N PRO A 231 -1.43 -28.73 7.61
CA PRO A 231 -1.91 -27.60 8.40
C PRO A 231 -3.12 -26.89 7.80
N PHE A 232 -3.51 -27.23 6.55
CA PHE A 232 -4.58 -26.60 5.77
C PHE A 232 -5.75 -27.59 5.52
N PRO A 233 -6.46 -28.07 6.55
CA PRO A 233 -7.42 -29.17 6.41
C PRO A 233 -8.55 -28.91 5.43
N ASP A 234 -8.90 -27.64 5.18
CA ASP A 234 -10.14 -27.25 4.51
C ASP A 234 -9.94 -26.76 3.08
N GLY A 235 -8.81 -27.08 2.37
CA GLY A 235 -8.80 -26.54 1.08
C GLY A 235 -7.65 -26.68 0.09
N GLN A 236 -7.99 -26.37 -1.13
CA GLN A 236 -7.08 -26.19 -2.24
C GLN A 236 -6.12 -25.01 -2.00
N PRO A 237 -4.90 -25.02 -2.54
CA PRO A 237 -4.00 -23.87 -2.49
C PRO A 237 -4.71 -22.60 -2.96
N LEU A 238 -4.44 -21.47 -2.30
CA LEU A 238 -5.00 -20.17 -2.67
C LEU A 238 -4.43 -19.66 -4.01
N LEU A 239 -3.19 -20.07 -4.32
CA LEU A 239 -2.56 -19.84 -5.61
C LEU A 239 -2.19 -21.19 -6.25
N SER A 240 -2.36 -21.28 -7.56
CA SER A 240 -1.94 -22.48 -8.30
C SER A 240 -0.45 -22.80 -8.04
N SER A 241 -0.13 -24.07 -7.81
CA SER A 241 1.24 -24.56 -7.67
C SER A 241 2.07 -24.39 -8.96
N SER A 242 1.43 -24.27 -10.12
CA SER A 242 2.08 -24.00 -11.41
C SER A 242 2.62 -22.58 -11.55
N LEU A 243 2.14 -21.63 -10.74
CA LEU A 243 2.69 -20.27 -10.70
C LEU A 243 4.04 -20.29 -9.98
N ILE A 244 5.10 -19.88 -10.67
CA ILE A 244 6.45 -19.80 -10.11
C ILE A 244 6.46 -18.73 -9.01
N PRO A 245 6.82 -19.08 -7.77
CA PRO A 245 6.99 -18.12 -6.70
C PRO A 245 8.08 -17.11 -7.03
N LYS A 246 7.85 -15.83 -6.75
CA LYS A 246 8.85 -14.79 -7.02
C LYS A 246 9.36 -14.13 -5.73
N SER A 247 8.48 -13.47 -5.03
CA SER A 247 8.77 -12.80 -3.76
C SER A 247 7.50 -12.69 -2.93
N PRO A 248 7.60 -12.47 -1.61
CA PRO A 248 6.41 -12.26 -0.77
C PRO A 248 5.50 -11.14 -1.28
N SER A 249 6.06 -10.03 -1.77
CA SER A 249 5.29 -8.90 -2.32
C SER A 249 4.52 -9.31 -3.58
N ALA A 250 5.17 -9.97 -4.53
CA ALA A 250 4.54 -10.44 -5.76
C ALA A 250 3.43 -11.44 -5.49
N ASP A 251 3.73 -12.48 -4.68
CA ASP A 251 2.76 -13.55 -4.41
C ASP A 251 1.58 -13.05 -3.58
N ARG A 252 1.79 -12.04 -2.70
CA ARG A 252 0.70 -11.36 -2.00
C ARG A 252 -0.26 -10.65 -2.97
N ILE A 253 0.24 -9.92 -3.96
CA ILE A 253 -0.60 -9.25 -4.96
C ILE A 253 -1.39 -10.26 -5.78
N ARG A 254 -0.74 -11.34 -6.25
CA ARG A 254 -1.41 -12.45 -6.95
C ARG A 254 -2.53 -13.06 -6.10
N LEU A 255 -2.23 -13.30 -4.83
CA LEU A 255 -3.17 -13.91 -3.89
C LEU A 255 -4.38 -13.00 -3.63
N LEU A 256 -4.16 -11.71 -3.42
CA LEU A 256 -5.26 -10.74 -3.28
C LEU A 256 -6.14 -10.69 -4.53
N TRP A 257 -5.53 -10.74 -5.72
CA TRP A 257 -6.29 -10.79 -6.98
C TRP A 257 -7.20 -12.01 -7.04
N GLU A 258 -6.63 -13.20 -6.86
CA GLU A 258 -7.39 -14.46 -6.94
C GLU A 258 -8.50 -14.55 -5.88
N GLN A 259 -8.22 -14.12 -4.64
CA GLN A 259 -9.19 -14.18 -3.56
C GLN A 259 -10.35 -13.20 -3.73
N LEU A 260 -10.09 -12.00 -4.24
CA LEU A 260 -11.09 -10.94 -4.34
C LEU A 260 -11.88 -10.98 -5.66
N ARG A 261 -11.33 -11.62 -6.67
CA ARG A 261 -11.93 -11.75 -8.01
C ARG A 261 -13.38 -12.27 -8.00
N PRO A 262 -13.71 -13.40 -7.34
CA PRO A 262 -15.08 -13.93 -7.32
C PRO A 262 -16.09 -12.94 -6.72
N THR A 263 -15.67 -12.22 -5.67
CA THR A 263 -16.51 -11.24 -4.99
C THR A 263 -16.83 -10.05 -5.91
N VAL A 264 -15.87 -9.59 -6.71
CA VAL A 264 -16.14 -8.53 -7.70
C VAL A 264 -17.16 -8.99 -8.73
N LEU A 265 -16.99 -10.20 -9.27
CA LEU A 265 -17.93 -10.76 -10.25
C LEU A 265 -19.35 -10.91 -9.72
N GLU A 266 -19.48 -11.24 -8.44
CA GLU A 266 -20.79 -11.40 -7.79
C GLU A 266 -21.50 -10.05 -7.54
N HIS A 267 -20.73 -8.98 -7.23
CA HIS A 267 -21.30 -7.74 -6.69
C HIS A 267 -21.23 -6.55 -7.65
N PHE A 268 -20.51 -6.66 -8.77
CA PHE A 268 -20.46 -5.60 -9.78
C PHE A 268 -21.47 -5.86 -10.91
N PRO A 269 -22.17 -4.85 -11.43
CA PRO A 269 -23.16 -5.05 -12.48
C PRO A 269 -22.52 -5.57 -13.76
N SER A 270 -23.28 -6.38 -14.51
CA SER A 270 -22.85 -6.89 -15.81
C SER A 270 -22.72 -5.75 -16.83
N SER A 271 -21.80 -5.90 -17.77
CA SER A 271 -21.62 -4.95 -18.88
C SER A 271 -22.84 -4.92 -19.79
N ALA A 272 -23.18 -3.73 -20.30
CA ALA A 272 -24.20 -3.58 -21.35
C ALA A 272 -23.68 -3.97 -22.76
N GLY A 273 -22.43 -4.34 -22.88
CA GLY A 273 -21.79 -4.69 -24.15
C GLY A 273 -20.81 -3.60 -24.64
N LYS A 274 -20.35 -3.75 -25.89
CA LYS A 274 -19.37 -2.80 -26.46
C LYS A 274 -20.00 -1.43 -26.66
N ALA A 275 -19.31 -0.39 -26.18
CA ALA A 275 -19.66 0.99 -26.46
C ALA A 275 -19.17 1.40 -27.87
N ASP A 276 -19.86 2.36 -28.49
CA ASP A 276 -19.35 3.07 -29.66
C ASP A 276 -18.17 3.96 -29.23
N ALA A 277 -17.02 3.77 -29.88
CA ALA A 277 -15.76 4.40 -29.51
C ALA A 277 -15.84 5.94 -29.50
N GLN A 278 -16.36 6.52 -30.61
CA GLN A 278 -16.42 7.98 -30.74
C GLN A 278 -17.38 8.58 -29.70
N SER A 279 -18.58 7.99 -29.58
CA SER A 279 -19.59 8.44 -28.59
C SER A 279 -19.07 8.34 -27.15
N TYR A 280 -18.27 7.30 -26.85
CA TYR A 280 -17.66 7.15 -25.53
C TYR A 280 -16.63 8.25 -25.24
N LEU A 281 -15.68 8.46 -26.16
CA LEU A 281 -14.64 9.47 -26.02
C LEU A 281 -15.22 10.89 -25.92
N ASP A 282 -16.22 11.20 -26.74
CA ASP A 282 -16.91 12.50 -26.68
C ASP A 282 -17.57 12.71 -25.31
N LYS A 283 -18.27 11.71 -24.78
CA LYS A 283 -18.88 11.79 -23.44
C LYS A 283 -17.84 11.95 -22.34
N ALA A 284 -16.76 11.17 -22.37
CA ALA A 284 -15.67 11.28 -21.40
C ALA A 284 -15.01 12.67 -21.44
N HIS A 285 -14.83 13.22 -22.64
CA HIS A 285 -14.32 14.58 -22.82
C HIS A 285 -15.28 15.64 -22.28
N HIS A 286 -16.60 15.51 -22.51
CA HIS A 286 -17.58 16.43 -21.95
C HIS A 286 -17.67 16.37 -20.42
N LEU A 287 -17.41 15.21 -19.82
CA LEU A 287 -17.41 15.03 -18.37
C LEU A 287 -16.11 15.52 -17.69
N TYR A 288 -15.08 15.85 -18.46
CA TYR A 288 -13.74 16.21 -17.96
C TYR A 288 -13.75 17.22 -16.82
N GLN A 289 -14.49 18.32 -16.95
CA GLN A 289 -14.49 19.39 -15.93
C GLN A 289 -15.00 18.92 -14.55
N TYR A 290 -16.01 18.03 -14.55
CA TYR A 290 -16.57 17.45 -13.33
C TYR A 290 -15.63 16.39 -12.75
N ASP A 291 -15.09 15.53 -13.62
CA ASP A 291 -14.12 14.50 -13.23
C ASP A 291 -12.87 15.12 -12.59
N ALA A 292 -12.28 16.11 -13.24
CA ALA A 292 -11.12 16.83 -12.73
C ALA A 292 -11.41 17.54 -11.40
N TYR A 293 -12.57 18.24 -11.30
CA TYR A 293 -12.99 18.87 -10.06
C TYR A 293 -13.08 17.88 -8.91
N HIS A 294 -13.78 16.78 -9.09
CA HIS A 294 -13.99 15.78 -8.04
C HIS A 294 -12.68 15.05 -7.71
N SER A 295 -11.94 14.62 -8.71
CA SER A 295 -10.70 13.87 -8.53
C SER A 295 -9.62 14.69 -7.83
N LEU A 296 -9.44 15.95 -8.18
CA LEU A 296 -8.49 16.86 -7.54
C LEU A 296 -8.93 17.22 -6.11
N SER A 297 -10.24 17.45 -5.90
CA SER A 297 -10.78 17.78 -4.58
C SER A 297 -10.68 16.61 -3.59
N ILE A 298 -10.79 15.35 -4.05
CA ILE A 298 -10.52 14.15 -3.24
C ILE A 298 -9.10 14.19 -2.69
N GLU A 299 -8.12 14.63 -3.48
CA GLU A 299 -6.71 14.74 -3.06
C GLU A 299 -6.42 16.01 -2.24
N GLY A 300 -7.41 16.88 -2.06
CA GLY A 300 -7.30 18.09 -1.23
C GLY A 300 -6.89 19.35 -1.96
N PHE A 301 -6.82 19.32 -3.30
CA PHE A 301 -6.66 20.53 -4.10
C PHE A 301 -7.93 21.38 -4.02
N GLN A 302 -7.77 22.69 -3.94
CA GLN A 302 -8.89 23.63 -3.91
C GLN A 302 -9.11 24.16 -5.33
N VAL A 303 -9.92 23.45 -6.08
CA VAL A 303 -10.29 23.79 -7.46
C VAL A 303 -11.81 23.95 -7.57
N THR A 304 -12.25 24.68 -8.59
CA THR A 304 -13.67 24.75 -8.98
C THR A 304 -13.85 24.25 -10.40
N PRO A 305 -15.05 23.82 -10.80
CA PRO A 305 -15.31 23.41 -12.19
C PRO A 305 -14.93 24.50 -13.21
N GLU A 306 -15.18 25.78 -12.89
CA GLU A 306 -14.88 26.93 -13.75
C GLU A 306 -13.36 27.12 -13.90
N LEU A 307 -12.58 26.97 -12.83
CA LEU A 307 -11.11 27.01 -12.88
C LEU A 307 -10.59 25.90 -13.78
N VAL A 308 -11.11 24.67 -13.59
CA VAL A 308 -10.73 23.51 -14.41
C VAL A 308 -11.04 23.74 -15.89
N ALA A 309 -12.25 24.22 -16.21
CA ALA A 309 -12.68 24.50 -17.57
C ALA A 309 -11.81 25.59 -18.22
N ARG A 310 -11.50 26.66 -17.48
CA ARG A 310 -10.65 27.77 -17.96
C ARG A 310 -9.23 27.30 -18.28
N ILE A 311 -8.65 26.46 -17.43
CA ILE A 311 -7.30 25.90 -17.64
C ILE A 311 -7.27 24.97 -18.86
N ALA A 312 -8.28 24.13 -19.03
CA ALA A 312 -8.43 23.27 -20.19
C ALA A 312 -8.53 24.06 -21.51
N ALA A 313 -9.19 25.25 -21.47
CA ALA A 313 -9.28 26.15 -22.62
C ALA A 313 -7.98 26.95 -22.89
N GLY A 314 -6.90 26.75 -22.11
CA GLY A 314 -5.64 27.46 -22.27
C GLY A 314 -5.61 28.90 -21.73
N ASN A 315 -6.68 29.33 -21.04
CA ASN A 315 -6.82 30.67 -20.47
C ASN A 315 -6.23 30.71 -19.06
N ASP A 316 -4.92 30.85 -18.96
CA ASP A 316 -4.15 30.79 -17.72
C ASP A 316 -3.78 32.20 -17.24
N SER A 317 -4.14 32.61 -16.02
CA SER A 317 -3.82 33.92 -15.45
C SER A 317 -2.50 33.91 -14.69
N GLU A 318 -1.70 34.97 -14.80
CA GLU A 318 -0.28 34.99 -14.46
C GLU A 318 0.09 35.31 -12.99
N ASP A 319 -0.85 35.58 -12.07
CA ASP A 319 -0.44 35.99 -10.70
C ASP A 319 -1.27 35.32 -9.58
N PRO A 320 -0.95 34.07 -9.21
CA PRO A 320 -1.57 33.41 -8.09
C PRO A 320 -0.67 33.36 -6.84
N SER A 321 -1.30 33.32 -5.67
CA SER A 321 -0.61 32.88 -4.45
C SER A 321 0.01 31.48 -4.63
N LEU A 322 1.05 31.11 -3.85
CA LEU A 322 1.68 29.77 -3.95
C LEU A 322 0.70 28.61 -3.90
N LYS A 323 -0.41 28.77 -3.16
CA LYS A 323 -1.46 27.75 -3.04
C LYS A 323 -2.32 27.67 -4.29
N GLU A 324 -2.70 28.81 -4.84
CA GLU A 324 -3.45 28.92 -6.09
C GLU A 324 -2.63 28.40 -7.27
N GLU A 325 -1.31 28.68 -7.28
CA GLU A 325 -0.39 28.14 -8.26
C GLU A 325 -0.31 26.60 -8.21
N ASN A 326 -0.25 25.97 -7.03
CA ASN A 326 -0.29 24.52 -6.91
C ASN A 326 -1.59 23.91 -7.45
N ASN A 327 -2.73 24.54 -7.14
CA ASN A 327 -4.04 24.09 -7.65
C ASN A 327 -4.09 24.20 -9.18
N ARG A 328 -3.56 25.29 -9.73
CA ARG A 328 -3.46 25.53 -11.18
C ARG A 328 -2.58 24.48 -11.88
N LEU A 329 -1.38 24.24 -11.35
CA LEU A 329 -0.48 23.22 -11.89
C LEU A 329 -1.08 21.83 -11.84
N ALA A 330 -1.78 21.50 -10.73
CA ALA A 330 -2.46 20.22 -10.58
C ALA A 330 -3.61 20.05 -11.60
N ALA A 331 -4.42 21.10 -11.82
CA ALA A 331 -5.49 21.07 -12.81
C ALA A 331 -4.94 20.94 -14.25
N LYS A 332 -3.84 21.66 -14.57
CA LYS A 332 -3.18 21.54 -15.86
C LYS A 332 -2.61 20.14 -16.10
N GLY A 333 -1.92 19.58 -15.09
CA GLY A 333 -1.40 18.20 -15.18
C GLY A 333 -2.53 17.16 -15.29
N TYR A 334 -3.64 17.38 -14.60
CA TYR A 334 -4.80 16.50 -14.73
C TYR A 334 -5.38 16.51 -16.15
N SER A 335 -5.49 17.69 -16.78
CA SER A 335 -5.92 17.83 -18.18
C SER A 335 -5.02 17.05 -19.13
N MET A 336 -3.70 17.22 -19.00
CA MET A 336 -2.75 16.53 -19.87
C MET A 336 -2.80 15.01 -19.69
N ALA A 337 -2.90 14.54 -18.45
CA ALA A 337 -3.04 13.12 -18.15
C ALA A 337 -4.37 12.54 -18.67
N HIS A 338 -5.49 13.27 -18.52
CA HIS A 338 -6.79 12.86 -19.03
C HIS A 338 -6.75 12.64 -20.56
N GLU A 339 -6.17 13.57 -21.33
CA GLU A 339 -5.98 13.41 -22.77
C GLU A 339 -5.15 12.17 -23.11
N ALA A 340 -4.06 11.92 -22.38
CA ALA A 340 -3.24 10.72 -22.54
C ALA A 340 -4.04 9.42 -22.25
N VAL A 341 -4.93 9.45 -21.27
CA VAL A 341 -5.82 8.33 -20.94
C VAL A 341 -6.84 8.09 -22.06
N LEU A 342 -7.45 9.15 -22.61
CA LEU A 342 -8.37 9.01 -23.74
C LEU A 342 -7.68 8.42 -24.97
N GLN A 343 -6.43 8.77 -25.25
CA GLN A 343 -5.64 8.15 -26.32
C GLN A 343 -5.45 6.64 -26.08
N SER A 344 -5.15 6.24 -24.84
CA SER A 344 -5.02 4.81 -24.49
C SER A 344 -6.34 4.07 -24.62
N ILE A 345 -7.47 4.69 -24.25
CA ILE A 345 -8.81 4.13 -24.45
C ILE A 345 -9.11 3.97 -25.95
N GLY A 346 -8.71 4.94 -26.77
CA GLY A 346 -8.79 4.83 -28.25
C GLY A 346 -8.08 3.56 -28.75
N LYS A 347 -6.82 3.33 -28.33
CA LYS A 347 -6.08 2.12 -28.69
C LYS A 347 -6.82 0.83 -28.28
N ILE A 348 -7.44 0.83 -27.09
CA ILE A 348 -8.23 -0.30 -26.60
C ILE A 348 -9.46 -0.53 -27.48
N PHE A 349 -10.16 0.50 -27.90
CA PHE A 349 -11.29 0.39 -28.82
C PHE A 349 -10.85 -0.09 -30.22
N ASP A 350 -9.64 0.25 -30.65
CA ASP A 350 -9.02 -0.23 -31.88
C ASP A 350 -8.54 -1.69 -31.78
N GLY A 351 -8.71 -2.33 -30.61
CA GLY A 351 -8.48 -3.76 -30.41
C GLY A 351 -7.20 -4.14 -29.67
N GLU A 352 -6.46 -3.17 -29.12
CA GLU A 352 -5.33 -3.49 -28.24
C GLU A 352 -5.80 -4.13 -26.92
N ALA A 353 -4.98 -5.01 -26.36
CA ALA A 353 -5.28 -5.72 -25.11
C ALA A 353 -5.28 -4.72 -23.92
N PRO A 354 -6.43 -4.50 -23.23
CA PRO A 354 -6.59 -3.41 -22.28
C PRO A 354 -5.53 -3.37 -21.17
N GLY A 355 -5.27 -4.51 -20.53
CA GLY A 355 -4.29 -4.59 -19.44
C GLY A 355 -2.84 -4.33 -19.90
N LYS A 356 -2.49 -4.72 -21.13
CA LYS A 356 -1.17 -4.43 -21.71
C LYS A 356 -1.02 -2.96 -22.07
N THR A 357 -2.03 -2.39 -22.74
CA THR A 357 -2.04 -0.98 -23.12
C THR A 357 -1.89 -0.09 -21.89
N VAL A 358 -2.70 -0.32 -20.85
CA VAL A 358 -2.59 0.44 -19.60
C VAL A 358 -1.23 0.21 -18.93
N GLY A 359 -0.73 -1.03 -18.89
CA GLY A 359 0.57 -1.33 -18.30
C GLY A 359 1.73 -0.56 -18.97
N SER A 360 1.68 -0.37 -20.29
CA SER A 360 2.69 0.39 -21.04
C SER A 360 2.51 1.91 -20.95
N ASP A 361 1.26 2.39 -20.94
CA ASP A 361 0.96 3.82 -21.02
C ASP A 361 0.91 4.52 -19.65
N LEU A 362 0.75 3.77 -18.56
CA LEU A 362 0.64 4.30 -17.19
C LEU A 362 1.81 5.20 -16.78
N PRO A 363 3.10 4.90 -17.09
CA PRO A 363 4.19 5.84 -16.83
C PRO A 363 4.06 7.16 -17.61
N TYR A 364 3.50 7.13 -18.81
CA TYR A 364 3.24 8.32 -19.60
C TYR A 364 2.13 9.17 -18.97
N TRP A 365 1.03 8.57 -18.52
CA TRP A 365 -0.03 9.28 -17.78
C TRP A 365 0.53 9.98 -16.53
N TYR A 366 1.39 9.28 -15.80
CA TYR A 366 2.04 9.81 -14.61
C TYR A 366 2.96 11.01 -14.95
N SER A 367 3.73 10.89 -16.03
CA SER A 367 4.57 11.98 -16.53
C SER A 367 3.75 13.21 -16.89
N GLU A 368 2.66 13.07 -17.67
CA GLU A 368 1.80 14.18 -18.05
C GLU A 368 1.11 14.83 -16.85
N LEU A 369 0.69 14.02 -15.84
CA LEU A 369 0.09 14.52 -14.61
C LEU A 369 1.02 15.46 -13.84
N HIS A 370 2.32 15.24 -13.87
CA HIS A 370 3.30 16.01 -13.11
C HIS A 370 4.15 16.98 -13.97
N LYS A 371 4.03 16.93 -15.27
CA LYS A 371 4.79 17.78 -16.22
C LYS A 371 4.73 19.28 -15.92
N PRO A 372 3.57 19.88 -15.53
CA PRO A 372 3.55 21.30 -15.18
C PRO A 372 4.43 21.64 -13.96
N PHE A 373 4.56 20.74 -12.99
CA PHE A 373 5.43 20.92 -11.82
C PHE A 373 6.91 20.85 -12.19
N VAL A 374 7.26 19.99 -13.16
CA VAL A 374 8.63 19.93 -13.71
C VAL A 374 8.97 21.19 -14.49
N GLN A 375 8.04 21.68 -15.30
CA GLN A 375 8.25 22.90 -16.12
C GLN A 375 8.55 24.15 -15.29
N VAL A 376 7.99 24.23 -14.08
CA VAL A 376 8.27 25.35 -13.15
C VAL A 376 9.38 25.03 -12.13
N GLY A 377 10.07 23.91 -12.27
CA GLY A 377 11.22 23.55 -11.44
C GLY A 377 10.86 23.10 -10.00
N ARG A 378 9.60 22.73 -9.73
CA ARG A 378 9.17 22.20 -8.42
C ARG A 378 9.42 20.70 -8.26
N LEU A 379 9.50 19.99 -9.38
CA LEU A 379 9.93 18.59 -9.47
C LEU A 379 11.04 18.50 -10.51
N SER A 380 11.93 17.54 -10.38
CA SER A 380 12.87 17.18 -11.43
C SER A 380 12.28 16.09 -12.32
N ALA A 381 12.75 15.99 -13.56
CA ALA A 381 12.36 14.87 -14.43
C ALA A 381 12.77 13.50 -13.83
N ALA A 382 13.84 13.46 -13.03
CA ALA A 382 14.29 12.26 -12.34
C ALA A 382 13.28 11.80 -11.27
N ASP A 383 12.55 12.72 -10.64
CA ASP A 383 11.51 12.36 -9.65
C ASP A 383 10.33 11.62 -10.29
N LEU A 384 10.18 11.68 -11.61
CA LEU A 384 9.14 10.99 -12.38
C LEU A 384 9.62 9.66 -12.97
N ALA A 385 10.91 9.35 -12.87
CA ALA A 385 11.50 8.16 -13.46
C ALA A 385 11.36 6.97 -12.50
N GLY A 386 10.50 6.02 -12.88
CA GLY A 386 10.34 4.78 -12.14
C GLY A 386 9.41 4.88 -10.92
N TYR A 387 9.52 3.87 -10.07
CA TYR A 387 8.73 3.79 -8.84
C TYR A 387 9.46 4.46 -7.67
N ARG A 388 8.72 4.78 -6.61
CA ARG A 388 9.25 5.44 -5.41
C ARG A 388 10.39 4.68 -4.76
N GLU A 389 11.39 5.43 -4.34
CA GLU A 389 12.54 4.94 -3.57
C GLU A 389 12.41 5.22 -2.06
N LYS A 390 11.38 5.97 -1.66
CA LYS A 390 11.11 6.31 -0.26
C LYS A 390 9.80 5.68 0.22
N PRO A 391 9.69 5.38 1.53
CA PRO A 391 8.42 5.01 2.13
C PRO A 391 7.36 6.10 1.93
N VAL A 392 6.13 5.67 1.68
CA VAL A 392 4.95 6.56 1.62
C VAL A 392 3.88 6.04 2.56
N TYR A 393 2.97 6.92 2.96
CA TYR A 393 1.90 6.62 3.89
C TYR A 393 0.59 7.16 3.34
N ILE A 394 -0.47 6.41 3.51
CA ILE A 394 -1.80 6.79 3.03
C ILE A 394 -2.53 7.48 4.19
N ARG A 395 -2.90 8.74 3.98
CA ARG A 395 -3.59 9.53 4.99
C ARG A 395 -4.90 8.86 5.42
N GLY A 396 -5.09 8.71 6.74
CA GLY A 396 -6.28 8.10 7.32
C GLY A 396 -6.37 6.58 7.18
N SER A 397 -5.32 5.90 6.66
CA SER A 397 -5.26 4.44 6.53
C SER A 397 -4.30 3.83 7.54
N SER A 398 -4.65 2.64 8.02
CA SER A 398 -3.74 1.76 8.77
C SER A 398 -2.93 0.84 7.86
N HIS A 399 -3.28 0.77 6.58
CA HIS A 399 -2.48 0.07 5.59
C HIS A 399 -1.16 0.81 5.33
N VAL A 400 -0.06 0.06 5.34
CA VAL A 400 1.26 0.56 4.97
C VAL A 400 1.65 -0.07 3.63
N PRO A 401 1.84 0.73 2.58
CA PRO A 401 2.23 0.21 1.28
C PRO A 401 3.54 -0.59 1.32
N PRO A 402 3.77 -1.52 0.37
CA PRO A 402 4.98 -2.31 0.30
C PRO A 402 6.26 -1.47 0.42
N ALA A 403 7.32 -2.07 0.95
CA ALA A 403 8.62 -1.40 1.07
C ALA A 403 9.10 -0.88 -0.32
N PRO A 404 9.73 0.30 -0.39
CA PRO A 404 10.27 0.83 -1.64
C PRO A 404 11.33 -0.09 -2.24
N GLY A 405 11.65 0.09 -3.50
CA GLY A 405 12.57 -0.77 -4.24
C GLY A 405 11.92 -2.11 -4.63
N LEU A 406 12.55 -3.23 -4.33
CA LEU A 406 12.08 -4.56 -4.76
C LEU A 406 10.64 -4.87 -4.33
N GLY A 407 10.19 -4.42 -3.18
CA GLY A 407 8.81 -4.65 -2.73
C GLY A 407 7.77 -4.04 -3.66
N VAL A 408 8.02 -2.82 -4.14
CA VAL A 408 7.16 -2.13 -5.11
C VAL A 408 7.35 -2.71 -6.51
N ILE A 409 8.59 -2.94 -6.95
CA ILE A 409 8.89 -3.46 -8.29
C ILE A 409 8.20 -4.82 -8.50
N ASP A 410 8.42 -5.78 -7.61
CA ASP A 410 7.83 -7.11 -7.68
C ASP A 410 6.31 -7.08 -7.57
N GLY A 411 5.78 -6.21 -6.69
CA GLY A 411 4.34 -6.00 -6.56
C GLY A 411 3.71 -5.46 -7.85
N MET A 412 4.32 -4.48 -8.49
CA MET A 412 3.85 -3.92 -9.76
C MET A 412 3.98 -4.90 -10.93
N GLU A 413 5.03 -5.70 -10.97
CA GLU A 413 5.16 -6.74 -11.99
C GLU A 413 4.05 -7.79 -11.88
N ALA A 414 3.76 -8.26 -10.65
CA ALA A 414 2.65 -9.17 -10.40
C ALA A 414 1.29 -8.51 -10.74
N PHE A 415 1.12 -7.25 -10.41
CA PHE A 415 -0.07 -6.46 -10.75
C PHE A 415 -0.28 -6.35 -12.27
N HIS A 416 0.74 -5.97 -13.03
CA HIS A 416 0.65 -5.88 -14.49
C HIS A 416 0.37 -7.23 -15.15
N ALA A 417 0.96 -8.31 -14.64
CA ALA A 417 0.68 -9.66 -15.11
C ALA A 417 -0.79 -10.05 -14.89
N ALA A 418 -1.32 -9.80 -13.68
CA ALA A 418 -2.72 -10.08 -13.35
C ALA A 418 -3.69 -9.23 -14.20
N LEU A 419 -3.43 -7.92 -14.30
CA LEU A 419 -4.24 -7.00 -15.10
C LEU A 419 -4.29 -7.39 -16.58
N SER A 420 -3.15 -7.88 -17.12
CA SER A 420 -3.03 -8.27 -18.53
C SER A 420 -3.70 -9.61 -18.84
N SER A 421 -3.75 -10.52 -17.88
CA SER A 421 -4.34 -11.84 -18.03
C SER A 421 -5.83 -11.91 -17.69
N GLU A 422 -6.38 -10.90 -17.00
CA GLU A 422 -7.77 -10.89 -16.57
C GLU A 422 -8.73 -10.61 -17.73
N PRO A 423 -9.67 -11.52 -18.06
CA PRO A 423 -10.61 -11.32 -19.15
C PRO A 423 -11.74 -10.33 -18.79
N GLU A 424 -12.12 -10.24 -17.49
CA GLU A 424 -13.29 -9.50 -17.05
C GLU A 424 -12.97 -8.03 -16.81
N ALA A 425 -13.63 -7.13 -17.53
CA ALA A 425 -13.39 -5.69 -17.42
C ALA A 425 -13.74 -5.12 -16.04
N SER A 426 -14.81 -5.62 -15.42
CA SER A 426 -15.20 -5.24 -14.05
C SER A 426 -14.12 -5.59 -13.04
N VAL A 427 -13.52 -6.76 -13.15
CA VAL A 427 -12.42 -7.20 -12.29
C VAL A 427 -11.18 -6.35 -12.52
N ARG A 428 -10.79 -6.12 -13.80
CA ARG A 428 -9.68 -5.21 -14.14
C ARG A 428 -9.89 -3.81 -13.57
N ALA A 429 -11.12 -3.28 -13.63
CA ALA A 429 -11.43 -1.95 -13.12
C ALA A 429 -11.34 -1.88 -11.59
N ILE A 430 -12.02 -2.77 -10.90
CA ILE A 430 -12.12 -2.74 -9.43
C ILE A 430 -10.83 -3.17 -8.76
N LEU A 431 -10.29 -4.35 -9.13
CA LEU A 431 -9.04 -4.83 -8.54
C LEU A 431 -7.84 -4.05 -9.08
N GLY A 432 -7.88 -3.60 -10.33
CA GLY A 432 -6.85 -2.73 -10.89
C GLY A 432 -6.71 -1.43 -10.10
N HIS A 433 -7.82 -0.73 -9.86
CA HIS A 433 -7.78 0.46 -9.01
C HIS A 433 -7.32 0.14 -7.58
N PHE A 434 -7.96 -0.82 -6.94
CA PHE A 434 -7.66 -1.16 -5.54
C PHE A 434 -6.21 -1.55 -5.34
N LEU A 435 -5.68 -2.52 -6.12
CA LEU A 435 -4.32 -3.00 -5.93
C LEU A 435 -3.27 -1.99 -6.36
N PHE A 436 -3.56 -1.13 -7.34
CA PHE A 436 -2.69 -0.03 -7.68
C PHE A 436 -2.51 0.95 -6.51
N VAL A 437 -3.61 1.39 -5.87
CA VAL A 437 -3.52 2.29 -4.71
C VAL A 437 -3.02 1.55 -3.45
N TYR A 438 -3.21 0.24 -3.35
CA TYR A 438 -2.64 -0.61 -2.30
C TYR A 438 -1.10 -0.66 -2.39
N ILE A 439 -0.55 -0.88 -3.58
CA ILE A 439 0.90 -0.88 -3.82
C ILE A 439 1.48 0.53 -3.68
N HIS A 440 0.70 1.54 -4.11
CA HIS A 440 1.09 2.96 -4.05
C HIS A 440 2.46 3.21 -4.68
N PRO A 441 2.64 2.90 -5.98
CA PRO A 441 3.97 2.79 -6.58
C PRO A 441 4.72 4.12 -6.75
N PHE A 442 4.04 5.25 -6.79
CA PHE A 442 4.64 6.56 -6.99
C PHE A 442 4.72 7.37 -5.70
N ALA A 443 5.52 8.43 -5.72
CA ALA A 443 5.67 9.34 -4.57
C ALA A 443 4.40 10.14 -4.29
N ASP A 444 3.66 10.53 -5.34
CA ASP A 444 2.37 11.25 -5.29
C ASP A 444 1.54 10.88 -6.52
N GLY A 445 0.25 11.26 -6.53
CA GLY A 445 -0.65 11.07 -7.68
C GLY A 445 -1.24 9.68 -7.84
N ASN A 446 -0.98 8.73 -6.94
CA ASN A 446 -1.47 7.36 -7.07
C ASN A 446 -3.00 7.27 -7.12
N GLY A 447 -3.72 8.06 -6.33
CA GLY A 447 -5.19 8.09 -6.37
C GLY A 447 -5.73 8.58 -7.72
N ARG A 448 -5.15 9.64 -8.29
CA ARG A 448 -5.54 10.20 -9.61
C ARG A 448 -5.30 9.18 -10.72
N ILE A 449 -4.10 8.61 -10.77
CA ILE A 449 -3.75 7.56 -11.76
C ILE A 449 -4.63 6.32 -11.57
N GLY A 450 -4.89 5.90 -10.32
CA GLY A 450 -5.78 4.77 -10.04
C GLY A 450 -7.20 4.97 -10.57
N ARG A 451 -7.76 6.19 -10.46
CA ARG A 451 -9.08 6.54 -11.04
C ARG A 451 -9.06 6.54 -12.56
N PHE A 452 -7.99 7.00 -13.20
CA PHE A 452 -7.81 6.88 -14.65
C PHE A 452 -7.71 5.42 -15.10
N LEU A 453 -6.92 4.61 -14.39
CA LEU A 453 -6.81 3.17 -14.65
C LEU A 453 -8.18 2.49 -14.56
N MET A 454 -8.95 2.77 -13.50
CA MET A 454 -10.31 2.26 -13.33
C MET A 454 -11.18 2.59 -14.55
N ASN A 455 -11.18 3.85 -14.98
CA ASN A 455 -11.98 4.30 -16.12
C ASN A 455 -11.53 3.69 -17.45
N ALA A 456 -10.23 3.54 -17.69
CA ALA A 456 -9.73 2.86 -18.88
C ALA A 456 -10.16 1.38 -18.92
N MET A 457 -10.17 0.71 -17.74
CA MET A 457 -10.63 -0.67 -17.65
C MET A 457 -12.17 -0.78 -17.76
N LEU A 458 -12.93 0.15 -17.20
CA LEU A 458 -14.38 0.23 -17.39
C LEU A 458 -14.72 0.41 -18.88
N ALA A 459 -14.04 1.34 -19.57
CA ALA A 459 -14.21 1.57 -21.00
C ALA A 459 -14.03 0.29 -21.82
N SER A 460 -13.02 -0.52 -21.49
CA SER A 460 -12.74 -1.79 -22.18
C SER A 460 -13.87 -2.81 -22.10
N GLY A 461 -14.79 -2.66 -21.16
CA GLY A 461 -15.99 -3.48 -21.00
C GLY A 461 -17.28 -2.79 -21.44
N GLY A 462 -17.19 -1.57 -22.00
CA GLY A 462 -18.36 -0.79 -22.40
C GLY A 462 -19.14 -0.17 -21.24
N TYR A 463 -18.54 -0.12 -20.06
CA TYR A 463 -19.10 0.63 -18.91
C TYR A 463 -18.86 2.14 -19.10
N PRO A 464 -19.72 3.03 -18.58
CA PRO A 464 -19.55 4.46 -18.73
C PRO A 464 -18.32 4.99 -17.97
N TRP A 465 -17.84 6.17 -18.38
CA TRP A 465 -16.88 6.94 -17.58
C TRP A 465 -17.49 7.25 -16.21
N THR A 466 -16.79 6.91 -15.15
CA THR A 466 -17.29 6.94 -13.78
C THR A 466 -16.52 7.97 -12.96
N ILE A 467 -17.24 8.95 -12.41
CA ILE A 467 -16.69 10.01 -11.57
C ILE A 467 -16.95 9.66 -10.11
N LEU A 468 -15.87 9.55 -9.33
CA LEU A 468 -15.98 9.38 -7.88
C LEU A 468 -16.18 10.76 -7.23
N ARG A 469 -17.36 11.01 -6.65
CA ARG A 469 -17.73 12.34 -6.14
C ARG A 469 -17.01 12.68 -4.83
N VAL A 470 -16.45 13.89 -4.73
CA VAL A 470 -15.77 14.39 -3.52
C VAL A 470 -16.70 14.41 -2.29
N THR A 471 -18.01 14.61 -2.50
CA THR A 471 -19.02 14.56 -1.43
C THR A 471 -19.11 13.17 -0.76
N ARG A 472 -18.67 12.13 -1.45
CA ARG A 472 -18.60 10.75 -0.95
C ARG A 472 -17.18 10.30 -0.63
N ARG A 473 -16.23 11.23 -0.53
CA ARG A 473 -14.81 10.93 -0.27
C ARG A 473 -14.61 10.03 0.94
N GLN A 474 -15.33 10.27 2.02
CA GLN A 474 -15.19 9.47 3.24
C GLN A 474 -15.57 8.00 2.99
N ALA A 475 -16.73 7.75 2.37
CA ALA A 475 -17.17 6.39 2.02
C ALA A 475 -16.17 5.67 1.08
N TYR A 476 -15.59 6.41 0.13
CA TYR A 476 -14.54 5.91 -0.75
C TYR A 476 -13.29 5.45 0.01
N MET A 477 -12.79 6.29 0.94
CA MET A 477 -11.62 5.97 1.73
C MET A 477 -11.88 4.80 2.70
N GLU A 478 -13.04 4.77 3.34
CA GLU A 478 -13.47 3.66 4.21
C GLU A 478 -13.59 2.34 3.44
N ALA A 479 -14.12 2.38 2.22
CA ALA A 479 -14.23 1.19 1.37
C ALA A 479 -12.86 0.64 0.96
N LEU A 480 -11.89 1.51 0.66
CA LEU A 480 -10.50 1.10 0.38
C LEU A 480 -9.81 0.57 1.64
N GLU A 481 -10.07 1.15 2.82
CA GLU A 481 -9.55 0.66 4.10
C GLU A 481 -10.06 -0.75 4.42
N GLU A 482 -11.37 -1.00 4.24
CA GLU A 482 -11.96 -2.33 4.40
C GLU A 482 -11.29 -3.37 3.46
N ALA A 483 -11.04 -2.99 2.20
CA ALA A 483 -10.36 -3.85 1.25
C ALA A 483 -8.89 -4.11 1.63
N SER A 484 -8.16 -3.06 2.04
CA SER A 484 -6.73 -3.13 2.34
C SER A 484 -6.43 -3.90 3.63
N VAL A 485 -7.21 -3.65 4.69
CA VAL A 485 -6.93 -4.15 6.04
C VAL A 485 -7.72 -5.42 6.34
N ARG A 486 -9.00 -5.48 5.93
CA ARG A 486 -9.88 -6.61 6.22
C ARG A 486 -10.09 -7.56 5.04
N ARG A 487 -9.50 -7.25 3.89
CA ARG A 487 -9.66 -8.03 2.63
C ARG A 487 -11.12 -8.15 2.19
N ASN A 488 -11.92 -7.15 2.51
CA ASN A 488 -13.33 -7.07 2.13
C ASN A 488 -13.52 -6.05 1.01
N ILE A 489 -13.57 -6.51 -0.23
CA ILE A 489 -13.71 -5.66 -1.43
C ILE A 489 -15.18 -5.26 -1.70
N ILE A 490 -16.17 -5.85 -1.03
CA ILE A 490 -17.60 -5.60 -1.28
C ILE A 490 -17.95 -4.13 -1.18
N PRO A 491 -17.55 -3.38 -0.12
CA PRO A 491 -17.89 -1.97 -0.01
C PRO A 491 -17.34 -1.14 -1.18
N PHE A 492 -16.11 -1.42 -1.62
CA PHE A 492 -15.51 -0.69 -2.73
C PHE A 492 -16.18 -1.04 -4.07
N THR A 493 -16.47 -2.31 -4.31
CA THR A 493 -17.18 -2.78 -5.52
C THR A 493 -18.54 -2.11 -5.65
N ARG A 494 -19.32 -2.07 -4.56
CA ARG A 494 -20.64 -1.42 -4.53
C ARG A 494 -20.53 0.09 -4.67
N PHE A 495 -19.56 0.70 -4.01
CA PHE A 495 -19.33 2.14 -4.10
C PHE A 495 -19.09 2.58 -5.56
N VAL A 496 -18.22 1.89 -6.29
CA VAL A 496 -17.96 2.21 -7.71
C VAL A 496 -19.21 1.96 -8.57
N ALA A 497 -19.96 0.88 -8.31
CA ALA A 497 -21.22 0.61 -9.02
C ALA A 497 -22.27 1.71 -8.80
N GLU A 498 -22.37 2.24 -7.58
CA GLU A 498 -23.27 3.36 -7.24
C GLU A 498 -22.83 4.67 -7.92
N GLU A 499 -21.52 4.98 -7.92
CA GLU A 499 -21.01 6.17 -8.62
C GLU A 499 -21.17 6.07 -10.14
N MET A 500 -21.05 4.85 -10.70
CA MET A 500 -21.29 4.57 -12.12
C MET A 500 -22.74 4.80 -12.54
N ALA A 501 -23.68 4.61 -11.63
CA ALA A 501 -25.12 4.78 -11.88
C ALA A 501 -25.60 6.24 -11.79
N VAL A 502 -24.70 7.19 -11.50
CA VAL A 502 -25.05 8.63 -11.41
C VAL A 502 -25.35 9.16 -12.81
N ASP A 503 -26.52 9.81 -12.94
CA ASP A 503 -26.89 10.52 -14.16
C ASP A 503 -26.26 11.92 -14.20
N TRP A 504 -25.36 12.13 -15.16
CA TRP A 504 -24.69 13.40 -15.42
C TRP A 504 -25.33 14.23 -16.55
N SER A 505 -26.49 13.79 -17.06
CA SER A 505 -27.18 14.48 -18.17
C SER A 505 -27.57 15.91 -17.85
N PRO A 506 -28.03 16.27 -16.61
CA PRO A 506 -28.34 17.66 -16.26
C PRO A 506 -27.12 18.59 -16.34
N GLU A 507 -26.00 18.16 -15.79
CA GLU A 507 -24.74 18.94 -15.77
C GLU A 507 -24.18 19.10 -17.19
N LEU A 508 -24.26 18.07 -18.02
CA LEU A 508 -23.86 18.13 -19.42
C LEU A 508 -24.72 19.11 -20.22
N ALA A 509 -26.03 19.10 -20.02
CA ALA A 509 -26.93 20.02 -20.70
C ALA A 509 -26.70 21.49 -20.27
N GLU A 510 -26.36 21.74 -19.02
CA GLU A 510 -26.00 23.06 -18.53
C GLU A 510 -24.67 23.56 -19.11
N ALA A 511 -23.66 22.70 -19.15
CA ALA A 511 -22.36 23.01 -19.76
C ALA A 511 -22.50 23.37 -21.24
N GLU A 512 -23.36 22.69 -21.99
CA GLU A 512 -23.68 23.04 -23.39
C GLU A 512 -24.36 24.39 -23.56
N ARG A 513 -25.27 24.75 -22.64
CA ARG A 513 -25.94 26.06 -22.64
C ARG A 513 -24.98 27.22 -22.41
N LEU A 514 -23.97 27.02 -21.54
CA LEU A 514 -22.99 28.04 -21.21
C LEU A 514 -21.94 28.23 -22.31
N ARG A 515 -21.79 27.28 -23.23
CA ARG A 515 -20.88 27.37 -24.40
C ARG A 515 -21.51 28.04 -25.62
N ARG A 516 -22.82 28.14 -25.67
CA ARG A 516 -23.59 28.89 -26.69
C ARG A 516 -23.76 30.35 -26.29
#